data_0fae2a9e6c636ad0d8bf13f05afb3f2d
#
_entry.id   0fae2a9e6c636ad0d8bf13f05afb3f2d
#
_cell.length_a   1.000
_cell.length_b   1.000
_cell.length_c   1.000
_cell.angle_alpha   90.00
_cell.angle_beta   90.00
_cell.angle_gamma   90.00
#
_symmetry.space_group_name_H-M   'P 1'
#
loop_
_entity.id
_entity.type
_entity.pdbx_description
1 polymer ?
#
loop_
_entity_poly.entity_id
_entity_poly.type
_entity_poly.pdbx_seq_one_letter_code
_entity_poly.pdbx_strand_id
1 'polypeptide(L)'
;MRIVNLIILLFLFFQTSYGKSVENSPAYGYHLKVGVPEARRILLKESWRSARIVGGSQVSAANVIPYQVGIIATLTGGASSICGGSLISRTRVLTAAHCWFDGQTRATQFTIVLGSLTIFTGGTRLTTSDVTMHPSWNYLLNDIAFVRISAVTLSTTIQLIALPTTAETSQKFEGVNALISGFGKTSDAQMTFPTSTALHQATVPVISNAVCQNSFKITIDSSHICTAGTGGRGTCDGDSGGPLTVVHNNRRILIGVVSFGPGEGCQASAPSVFTRVTSFLPWINSNL
;
A
#
# COMPACT_ATOMS: atom_id res chain seq x y z
N MET A 1 -36.11 -35.96 2.42
CA MET A 1 -34.89 -36.09 1.58
C MET A 1 -34.63 -34.98 0.59
N ARG A 2 -35.63 -34.25 0.04
CA ARG A 2 -35.40 -33.17 -0.94
C ARG A 2 -34.87 -31.82 -0.39
N ILE A 3 -35.16 -31.51 0.88
CA ILE A 3 -34.76 -30.25 1.52
C ILE A 3 -33.27 -30.24 1.90
N VAL A 4 -32.73 -31.39 2.33
CA VAL A 4 -31.31 -31.50 2.73
C VAL A 4 -30.37 -31.33 1.53
N ASN A 5 -30.76 -31.84 0.36
CA ASN A 5 -29.96 -31.69 -0.86
C ASN A 5 -29.92 -30.24 -1.36
N LEU A 6 -30.96 -29.43 -1.13
CA LEU A 6 -31.01 -28.05 -1.56
C LEU A 6 -30.10 -27.15 -0.70
N ILE A 7 -30.02 -27.44 0.62
CA ILE A 7 -29.15 -26.71 1.54
C ILE A 7 -27.66 -27.00 1.26
N ILE A 8 -27.31 -28.26 0.97
CA ILE A 8 -25.93 -28.65 0.62
C ILE A 8 -25.51 -28.00 -0.72
N LEU A 9 -26.41 -27.95 -1.71
CA LEU A 9 -26.12 -27.27 -2.97
C LEU A 9 -25.94 -25.74 -2.81
N LEU A 10 -26.73 -25.11 -1.96
CA LEU A 10 -26.59 -23.68 -1.65
C LEU A 10 -25.27 -23.41 -0.91
N PHE A 11 -24.87 -24.26 0.03
CA PHE A 11 -23.58 -24.13 0.72
C PHE A 11 -22.38 -24.32 -0.22
N LEU A 12 -22.45 -25.28 -1.14
CA LEU A 12 -21.40 -25.49 -2.14
C LEU A 12 -21.31 -24.35 -3.15
N PHE A 13 -22.44 -23.76 -3.55
CA PHE A 13 -22.47 -22.59 -4.44
C PHE A 13 -21.92 -21.33 -3.73
N PHE A 14 -22.23 -21.15 -2.44
CA PHE A 14 -21.68 -20.03 -1.66
C PHE A 14 -20.16 -20.16 -1.47
N GLN A 15 -19.67 -21.36 -1.18
CA GLN A 15 -18.22 -21.59 -1.01
C GLN A 15 -17.45 -21.40 -2.34
N THR A 16 -17.99 -21.84 -3.46
CA THR A 16 -17.33 -21.66 -4.77
C THR A 16 -17.37 -20.22 -5.26
N SER A 17 -18.45 -19.47 -4.98
CA SER A 17 -18.54 -18.04 -5.33
C SER A 17 -17.65 -17.17 -4.45
N TYR A 18 -17.57 -17.46 -3.14
CA TYR A 18 -16.73 -16.73 -2.22
C TYR A 18 -15.24 -16.99 -2.47
N GLY A 19 -14.84 -18.25 -2.71
CA GLY A 19 -13.47 -18.61 -3.08
C GLY A 19 -13.00 -17.92 -4.35
N LYS A 20 -13.83 -17.87 -5.40
CA LYS A 20 -13.52 -17.17 -6.64
C LYS A 20 -13.40 -15.66 -6.48
N SER A 21 -14.17 -15.04 -5.58
CA SER A 21 -14.07 -13.60 -5.32
C SER A 21 -12.79 -13.22 -4.57
N VAL A 22 -12.33 -14.10 -3.66
CA VAL A 22 -11.08 -13.91 -2.92
C VAL A 22 -9.85 -14.05 -3.83
N GLU A 23 -9.82 -15.06 -4.68
CA GLU A 23 -8.73 -15.30 -5.64
C GLU A 23 -8.58 -14.15 -6.67
N ASN A 24 -9.64 -13.42 -6.95
CA ASN A 24 -9.63 -12.24 -7.82
C ASN A 24 -9.23 -10.94 -7.11
N SER A 25 -9.01 -10.95 -5.79
CA SER A 25 -8.50 -9.78 -5.09
C SER A 25 -7.04 -9.51 -5.48
N PRO A 26 -6.68 -8.27 -5.87
CA PRO A 26 -5.28 -7.91 -6.16
C PRO A 26 -4.34 -8.08 -4.97
N ALA A 27 -4.86 -8.03 -3.74
CA ALA A 27 -4.09 -8.26 -2.51
C ALA A 27 -3.85 -9.75 -2.22
N TYR A 28 -4.65 -10.66 -2.80
CA TYR A 28 -4.51 -12.10 -2.57
C TYR A 28 -3.32 -12.67 -3.34
N GLY A 29 -2.41 -13.27 -2.61
CA GLY A 29 -1.18 -13.81 -3.19
C GLY A 29 -0.18 -12.73 -3.66
N TYR A 30 -0.29 -11.50 -3.15
CA TYR A 30 0.59 -10.39 -3.51
C TYR A 30 2.06 -10.76 -3.48
N HIS A 31 2.52 -11.42 -2.41
CA HIS A 31 3.94 -11.75 -2.26
C HIS A 31 4.45 -12.66 -3.39
N LEU A 32 3.70 -13.68 -3.78
CA LEU A 32 4.11 -14.60 -4.84
C LEU A 32 3.90 -14.01 -6.23
N LYS A 33 2.80 -13.30 -6.46
CA LYS A 33 2.45 -12.72 -7.76
C LYS A 33 3.27 -11.48 -8.10
N VAL A 34 3.58 -10.66 -7.10
CA VAL A 34 4.17 -9.33 -7.27
C VAL A 34 5.43 -9.14 -6.43
N GLY A 35 5.33 -9.26 -5.11
CA GLY A 35 6.37 -8.83 -4.19
C GLY A 35 7.69 -9.60 -4.32
N VAL A 36 7.64 -10.95 -4.41
CA VAL A 36 8.85 -11.79 -4.54
C VAL A 36 9.48 -11.69 -5.91
N PRO A 37 8.74 -11.81 -7.03
CA PRO A 37 9.32 -11.57 -8.36
C PRO A 37 10.01 -10.21 -8.43
N GLU A 38 9.40 -9.20 -7.82
CA GLU A 38 9.89 -7.84 -7.82
C GLU A 38 11.18 -7.71 -7.01
N ALA A 39 11.21 -8.21 -5.77
CA ALA A 39 12.40 -8.16 -4.92
C ALA A 39 13.57 -8.93 -5.53
N ARG A 40 13.35 -10.12 -6.11
CA ARG A 40 14.41 -10.88 -6.80
C ARG A 40 15.00 -10.13 -7.99
N ARG A 41 14.15 -9.46 -8.76
CA ARG A 41 14.58 -8.68 -9.92
C ARG A 41 15.46 -7.50 -9.53
N ILE A 42 15.13 -6.84 -8.41
CA ILE A 42 15.93 -5.74 -7.87
C ILE A 42 17.32 -6.23 -7.45
N LEU A 43 17.41 -7.37 -6.75
CA LEU A 43 18.66 -7.91 -6.24
C LEU A 43 19.60 -8.44 -7.35
N LEU A 44 19.08 -8.87 -8.50
CA LEU A 44 19.87 -9.54 -9.55
C LEU A 44 20.50 -8.60 -10.59
N LYS A 45 20.17 -7.30 -10.61
CA LYS A 45 20.68 -6.36 -11.64
C LYS A 45 21.13 -5.02 -11.04
N GLU A 46 22.39 -4.97 -10.65
CA GLU A 46 23.08 -3.74 -10.21
C GLU A 46 23.45 -2.74 -11.32
N SER A 47 22.98 -2.90 -12.53
CA SER A 47 23.31 -1.94 -13.59
C SER A 47 22.12 -1.66 -14.51
N TRP A 48 21.88 -0.39 -14.70
CA TRP A 48 21.11 0.35 -15.72
C TRP A 48 19.97 1.21 -15.17
N ARG A 49 19.99 2.44 -15.65
CA ARG A 49 19.28 3.61 -15.18
C ARG A 49 17.80 3.67 -15.59
N SER A 50 17.04 4.35 -14.73
CA SER A 50 15.84 5.17 -14.96
C SER A 50 14.47 4.50 -14.96
N ALA A 51 13.63 4.94 -14.08
CA ALA A 51 12.36 5.68 -14.16
C ALA A 51 11.35 5.25 -13.10
N ARG A 52 10.57 5.86 -12.63
CA ARG A 52 9.53 6.73 -11.97
C ARG A 52 8.25 5.93 -11.62
N ILE A 53 7.57 6.21 -10.42
CA ILE A 53 6.11 6.06 -10.23
C ILE A 53 5.46 6.45 -11.55
N VAL A 54 4.48 5.68 -12.01
CA VAL A 54 3.91 5.89 -13.33
C VAL A 54 3.44 7.34 -13.48
N GLY A 55 4.03 8.05 -14.44
CA GLY A 55 3.71 9.47 -14.68
C GLY A 55 4.17 10.45 -13.59
N GLY A 56 4.93 9.99 -12.59
CA GLY A 56 5.47 10.82 -11.51
C GLY A 56 6.89 11.34 -11.75
N SER A 57 7.52 11.83 -10.69
CA SER A 57 8.90 12.32 -10.66
C SER A 57 9.70 11.66 -9.54
N GLN A 58 11.00 11.47 -9.79
CA GLN A 58 11.91 11.02 -8.74
C GLN A 58 12.01 12.09 -7.65
N VAL A 59 11.97 11.64 -6.40
CA VAL A 59 12.19 12.51 -5.24
C VAL A 59 13.67 12.83 -5.16
N SER A 60 14.00 14.12 -5.12
CA SER A 60 15.37 14.60 -4.94
C SER A 60 15.72 14.75 -3.46
N ALA A 61 17.02 14.81 -3.16
CA ALA A 61 17.49 15.07 -1.79
C ALA A 61 16.99 16.41 -1.22
N ALA A 62 16.67 17.38 -2.08
CA ALA A 62 16.10 18.66 -1.66
C ALA A 62 14.60 18.57 -1.29
N ASN A 63 13.88 17.53 -1.74
CA ASN A 63 12.44 17.39 -1.59
C ASN A 63 12.08 16.05 -0.93
N VAL A 64 12.84 15.65 0.09
CA VAL A 64 12.61 14.39 0.82
C VAL A 64 11.19 14.32 1.35
N ILE A 65 10.59 13.13 1.29
CA ILE A 65 9.30 12.80 1.93
C ILE A 65 9.62 12.12 3.26
N PRO A 66 9.72 12.88 4.37
CA PRO A 66 10.39 12.38 5.57
C PRO A 66 9.58 11.36 6.36
N TYR A 67 8.29 11.20 6.06
CA TYR A 67 7.41 10.18 6.64
C TYR A 67 7.32 8.91 5.79
N GLN A 68 7.91 8.90 4.59
CA GLN A 68 7.93 7.71 3.75
C GLN A 68 8.73 6.59 4.42
N VAL A 69 8.16 5.42 4.43
CA VAL A 69 8.79 4.18 4.88
C VAL A 69 8.91 3.23 3.71
N GLY A 70 10.08 2.65 3.51
CA GLY A 70 10.26 1.45 2.70
C GLY A 70 10.18 0.22 3.59
N ILE A 71 9.55 -0.84 3.12
CA ILE A 71 9.44 -2.13 3.82
C ILE A 71 9.99 -3.23 2.92
N ILE A 72 11.00 -3.96 3.42
CA ILE A 72 11.45 -5.20 2.81
C ILE A 72 10.91 -6.34 3.68
N ALA A 73 9.98 -7.10 3.15
CA ALA A 73 9.37 -8.24 3.83
C ALA A 73 10.15 -9.51 3.53
N THR A 74 10.73 -10.14 4.55
CA THR A 74 11.31 -11.47 4.46
C THR A 74 10.19 -12.50 4.63
N LEU A 75 10.03 -13.40 3.66
CA LEU A 75 8.97 -14.40 3.63
C LEU A 75 9.45 -15.75 4.15
N THR A 76 8.52 -16.61 4.52
CA THR A 76 8.79 -18.02 4.75
C THR A 76 9.51 -18.61 3.53
N GLY A 77 10.66 -19.25 3.74
CA GLY A 77 11.52 -19.75 2.66
C GLY A 77 12.61 -18.77 2.19
N GLY A 78 12.73 -17.59 2.84
CA GLY A 78 13.86 -16.65 2.65
C GLY A 78 13.73 -15.71 1.45
N ALA A 79 12.65 -15.78 0.69
CA ALA A 79 12.38 -14.81 -0.37
C ALA A 79 12.05 -13.44 0.23
N SER A 80 12.27 -12.37 -0.52
CA SER A 80 11.93 -11.00 -0.11
C SER A 80 10.88 -10.40 -1.01
N SER A 81 9.99 -9.61 -0.44
CA SER A 81 9.00 -8.78 -1.11
C SER A 81 9.16 -7.33 -0.67
N ILE A 82 8.61 -6.38 -1.40
CA ILE A 82 8.67 -4.96 -1.06
C ILE A 82 7.28 -4.36 -0.88
N CYS A 83 7.21 -3.43 0.05
CA CYS A 83 6.05 -2.61 0.36
C CYS A 83 6.50 -1.20 0.76
N GLY A 84 5.53 -0.32 0.91
CA GLY A 84 5.68 1.00 1.52
C GLY A 84 5.02 1.06 2.90
N GLY A 85 5.16 2.21 3.54
CA GLY A 85 4.52 2.52 4.81
C GLY A 85 4.60 4.01 5.13
N SER A 86 4.00 4.39 6.24
CA SER A 86 3.96 5.75 6.76
C SER A 86 4.40 5.80 8.22
N LEU A 87 5.37 6.63 8.57
CA LEU A 87 5.80 6.82 9.96
C LEU A 87 4.79 7.73 10.67
N ILE A 88 3.97 7.18 11.56
CA ILE A 88 2.90 7.90 12.26
C ILE A 88 3.24 8.25 13.72
N SER A 89 4.19 7.55 14.31
CA SER A 89 4.81 7.91 15.59
C SER A 89 6.27 7.46 15.60
N ARG A 90 7.02 7.81 16.65
CA ARG A 90 8.43 7.38 16.76
C ARG A 90 8.60 5.86 16.86
N THR A 91 7.52 5.14 17.12
CA THR A 91 7.52 3.69 17.36
C THR A 91 6.48 2.95 16.51
N ARG A 92 5.77 3.63 15.59
CA ARG A 92 4.69 3.02 14.80
C ARG A 92 4.79 3.42 13.33
N VAL A 93 4.72 2.40 12.49
CA VAL A 93 4.53 2.54 11.04
C VAL A 93 3.15 1.99 10.69
N LEU A 94 2.41 2.69 9.85
CA LEU A 94 1.16 2.24 9.26
C LEU A 94 1.44 1.72 7.84
N THR A 95 0.91 0.55 7.52
CA THR A 95 1.07 -0.12 6.22
C THR A 95 -0.17 -0.93 5.86
N ALA A 96 -0.18 -1.63 4.72
CA ALA A 96 -1.24 -2.56 4.35
C ALA A 96 -1.07 -3.91 5.06
N ALA A 97 -2.18 -4.54 5.40
CA ALA A 97 -2.17 -5.85 6.06
C ALA A 97 -1.63 -6.93 5.13
N HIS A 98 -1.94 -6.87 3.82
CA HIS A 98 -1.45 -7.84 2.85
C HIS A 98 0.08 -7.83 2.71
N CYS A 99 0.78 -6.78 3.13
CA CYS A 99 2.25 -6.77 3.19
C CYS A 99 2.81 -7.74 4.23
N TRP A 100 2.04 -8.07 5.28
CA TRP A 100 2.42 -9.06 6.29
C TRP A 100 1.91 -10.46 5.97
N PHE A 101 0.66 -10.55 5.52
CA PHE A 101 0.03 -11.79 5.11
C PHE A 101 -0.95 -11.53 3.98
N ASP A 102 -0.72 -12.11 2.81
CA ASP A 102 -1.50 -11.88 1.59
C ASP A 102 -2.58 -12.96 1.35
N GLY A 103 -2.84 -13.80 2.36
CA GLY A 103 -3.78 -14.91 2.29
C GLY A 103 -3.17 -16.23 1.84
N GLN A 104 -1.97 -16.23 1.30
CA GLN A 104 -1.20 -17.41 0.90
C GLN A 104 0.15 -17.47 1.59
N THR A 105 0.87 -16.35 1.60
CA THR A 105 2.25 -16.26 2.08
C THR A 105 2.34 -15.24 3.20
N ARG A 106 3.05 -15.61 4.26
CA ARG A 106 3.29 -14.75 5.42
C ARG A 106 4.73 -14.26 5.42
N ALA A 107 4.92 -12.98 5.71
CA ALA A 107 6.22 -12.46 6.08
C ALA A 107 6.62 -12.95 7.48
N THR A 108 7.90 -13.20 7.68
CA THR A 108 8.48 -13.59 8.97
C THR A 108 9.15 -12.41 9.68
N GLN A 109 9.58 -11.42 8.89
CA GLN A 109 10.25 -10.20 9.38
C GLN A 109 10.07 -9.07 8.36
N PHE A 110 9.98 -7.86 8.86
CA PHE A 110 10.13 -6.63 8.09
C PHE A 110 11.47 -5.96 8.38
N THR A 111 12.15 -5.50 7.33
CA THR A 111 13.17 -4.46 7.43
C THR A 111 12.54 -3.13 7.06
N ILE A 112 12.46 -2.23 8.02
CA ILE A 112 11.92 -0.88 7.90
C ILE A 112 13.04 0.07 7.50
N VAL A 113 12.83 0.82 6.43
CA VAL A 113 13.80 1.76 5.85
C VAL A 113 13.24 3.17 5.94
N LEU A 114 13.94 4.03 6.68
CA LEU A 114 13.56 5.42 6.97
C LEU A 114 14.62 6.39 6.45
N GLY A 115 14.19 7.54 5.93
CA GLY A 115 15.09 8.62 5.54
C GLY A 115 16.01 8.28 4.36
N SER A 116 15.62 7.31 3.53
CA SER A 116 16.37 6.93 2.33
C SER A 116 15.60 7.29 1.06
N LEU A 117 16.34 7.66 0.02
CA LEU A 117 15.81 7.81 -1.33
C LEU A 117 15.88 6.50 -2.14
N THR A 118 16.45 5.43 -1.57
CA THR A 118 16.56 4.11 -2.17
C THR A 118 16.16 3.04 -1.18
N ILE A 119 15.42 1.99 -1.62
CA ILE A 119 14.90 1.00 -0.68
C ILE A 119 15.96 0.02 -0.16
N PHE A 120 16.97 -0.30 -0.97
CA PHE A 120 17.97 -1.32 -0.60
C PHE A 120 19.22 -0.78 0.04
N THR A 121 19.48 0.53 -0.08
CA THR A 121 20.70 1.16 0.45
C THR A 121 20.38 2.41 1.26
N GLY A 122 21.28 2.78 2.18
CA GLY A 122 21.18 4.01 2.97
C GLY A 122 20.05 4.00 4.00
N GLY A 123 19.82 5.18 4.56
CA GLY A 123 18.78 5.44 5.57
C GLY A 123 19.01 4.73 6.92
N THR A 124 18.05 4.92 7.81
CA THR A 124 17.96 4.16 9.08
C THR A 124 17.19 2.86 8.81
N ARG A 125 17.77 1.74 9.20
CA ARG A 125 17.20 0.41 8.96
C ARG A 125 16.94 -0.30 10.28
N LEU A 126 15.70 -0.76 10.49
CA LEU A 126 15.26 -1.47 11.69
C LEU A 126 14.57 -2.76 11.27
N THR A 127 14.80 -3.83 12.02
CA THR A 127 14.12 -5.11 11.79
C THR A 127 13.07 -5.35 12.87
N THR A 128 11.93 -5.91 12.49
CA THR A 128 10.86 -6.26 13.42
C THR A 128 9.98 -7.36 12.85
N SER A 129 9.36 -8.14 13.72
CA SER A 129 8.27 -9.06 13.42
C SER A 129 6.98 -8.70 14.20
N ASP A 130 7.00 -7.58 14.93
CA ASP A 130 5.85 -7.09 15.70
C ASP A 130 4.90 -6.33 14.77
N VAL A 131 4.01 -7.09 14.13
CA VAL A 131 3.02 -6.59 13.17
C VAL A 131 1.62 -6.97 13.63
N THR A 132 0.75 -5.97 13.75
CA THR A 132 -0.67 -6.14 14.10
C THR A 132 -1.52 -5.77 12.89
N MET A 133 -2.11 -6.77 12.25
CA MET A 133 -3.11 -6.60 11.20
C MET A 133 -4.45 -6.20 11.81
N HIS A 134 -5.28 -5.48 11.05
CA HIS A 134 -6.66 -5.25 11.48
C HIS A 134 -7.38 -6.60 11.68
N PRO A 135 -8.09 -6.82 12.83
CA PRO A 135 -8.66 -8.13 13.18
C PRO A 135 -9.71 -8.64 12.19
N SER A 136 -10.39 -7.71 11.51
CA SER A 136 -11.38 -8.04 10.47
C SER A 136 -10.80 -7.94 9.06
N TRP A 137 -9.48 -8.03 8.90
CA TRP A 137 -8.89 -8.04 7.58
C TRP A 137 -9.39 -9.24 6.77
N ASN A 138 -9.79 -8.96 5.56
CA ASN A 138 -10.08 -9.98 4.57
C ASN A 138 -9.68 -9.43 3.19
N TYR A 139 -9.04 -10.08 2.39
CA TYR A 139 -8.43 -9.75 1.09
C TYR A 139 -9.04 -8.55 0.30
N LEU A 140 -10.24 -8.07 0.66
CA LEU A 140 -10.99 -7.00 0.02
C LEU A 140 -11.17 -5.79 0.93
N LEU A 141 -11.19 -6.00 2.25
CA LEU A 141 -11.57 -4.98 3.24
C LEU A 141 -10.56 -4.95 4.39
N ASN A 142 -10.48 -3.80 5.04
CA ASN A 142 -9.66 -3.59 6.24
C ASN A 142 -8.16 -3.87 6.01
N ASP A 143 -7.68 -3.57 4.82
CA ASP A 143 -6.29 -3.79 4.42
C ASP A 143 -5.38 -2.74 5.05
N ILE A 144 -5.15 -2.89 6.35
CA ILE A 144 -4.36 -1.98 7.18
C ILE A 144 -3.67 -2.75 8.32
N ALA A 145 -2.44 -2.38 8.63
CA ALA A 145 -1.65 -2.99 9.70
C ALA A 145 -0.73 -1.97 10.37
N PHE A 146 -0.45 -2.21 11.64
CA PHE A 146 0.62 -1.55 12.37
C PHE A 146 1.88 -2.38 12.38
N VAL A 147 3.00 -1.68 12.30
CA VAL A 147 4.33 -2.23 12.56
C VAL A 147 4.92 -1.50 13.74
N ARG A 148 5.22 -2.22 14.82
CA ARG A 148 5.96 -1.68 15.96
C ARG A 148 7.45 -1.72 15.66
N ILE A 149 8.13 -0.61 15.92
CA ILE A 149 9.57 -0.46 15.73
C ILE A 149 10.22 0.10 16.99
N SER A 150 11.53 -0.05 17.13
CA SER A 150 12.30 0.68 18.12
C SER A 150 12.17 2.19 17.89
N ALA A 151 12.19 2.98 18.97
CA ALA A 151 12.00 4.42 18.88
C ALA A 151 13.06 5.07 17.98
N VAL A 152 12.62 5.83 16.99
CA VAL A 152 13.51 6.52 16.04
C VAL A 152 13.75 7.96 16.45
N THR A 153 14.94 8.45 16.11
CA THR A 153 15.28 9.86 16.23
C THR A 153 14.79 10.60 14.98
N LEU A 154 14.00 11.65 15.19
CA LEU A 154 13.54 12.50 14.11
C LEU A 154 14.68 13.38 13.59
N SER A 155 14.67 13.66 12.30
CA SER A 155 15.68 14.45 11.60
C SER A 155 15.03 15.20 10.45
N THR A 156 15.80 15.90 9.63
CA THR A 156 15.29 16.53 8.40
C THR A 156 14.76 15.52 7.39
N THR A 157 15.23 14.27 7.44
CA THR A 157 14.83 13.19 6.51
C THR A 157 13.90 12.14 7.15
N ILE A 158 13.67 12.20 8.48
CA ILE A 158 12.78 11.28 9.21
C ILE A 158 11.83 12.12 10.06
N GLN A 159 10.56 12.20 9.66
CA GLN A 159 9.50 12.96 10.34
C GLN A 159 8.21 12.15 10.38
N LEU A 160 7.30 12.53 11.25
CA LEU A 160 5.99 11.92 11.35
C LEU A 160 5.02 12.53 10.33
N ILE A 161 4.11 11.72 9.81
CA ILE A 161 2.93 12.23 9.12
C ILE A 161 1.78 12.39 10.13
N ALA A 162 1.08 13.51 10.05
CA ALA A 162 -0.10 13.71 10.88
C ALA A 162 -1.26 12.83 10.40
N LEU A 163 -2.05 12.33 11.35
CA LEU A 163 -3.32 11.68 11.08
C LEU A 163 -4.45 12.73 10.99
N PRO A 164 -5.57 12.43 10.30
CA PRO A 164 -6.77 13.22 10.38
C PRO A 164 -7.26 13.33 11.84
N THR A 165 -7.81 14.47 12.20
CA THR A 165 -8.47 14.67 13.49
C THR A 165 -9.89 14.07 13.51
N THR A 166 -10.49 13.95 14.67
CA THR A 166 -11.89 13.50 14.80
C THR A 166 -12.86 14.39 14.01
N ALA A 167 -12.61 15.69 13.93
CA ALA A 167 -13.42 16.63 13.14
C ALA A 167 -13.29 16.40 11.62
N GLU A 168 -12.24 15.73 11.17
CA GLU A 168 -11.97 15.46 9.76
C GLU A 168 -12.46 14.07 9.31
N THR A 169 -13.10 13.27 10.20
CA THR A 169 -13.56 11.90 9.87
C THR A 169 -14.63 11.86 8.77
N SER A 170 -15.45 12.89 8.64
CA SER A 170 -16.50 12.98 7.62
C SER A 170 -15.98 13.49 6.27
N GLN A 171 -14.71 13.91 6.20
CA GLN A 171 -14.12 14.45 4.99
C GLN A 171 -13.86 13.35 3.95
N LYS A 172 -14.44 13.52 2.77
CA LYS A 172 -14.24 12.59 1.64
C LYS A 172 -13.00 12.90 0.81
N PHE A 173 -12.53 14.15 0.85
CA PHE A 173 -11.40 14.68 0.09
C PHE A 173 -11.58 14.60 -1.44
N GLU A 174 -12.80 14.36 -1.95
CA GLU A 174 -13.09 14.27 -3.38
C GLU A 174 -12.71 15.58 -4.08
N GLY A 175 -12.05 15.47 -5.25
CA GLY A 175 -11.55 16.59 -6.03
C GLY A 175 -10.23 17.20 -5.52
N VAL A 176 -9.78 16.82 -4.32
CA VAL A 176 -8.50 17.31 -3.77
C VAL A 176 -7.32 16.61 -4.45
N ASN A 177 -6.28 17.36 -4.79
CA ASN A 177 -5.03 16.81 -5.27
C ASN A 177 -4.25 16.20 -4.10
N ALA A 178 -4.03 14.88 -4.17
CA ALA A 178 -3.28 14.12 -3.19
C ALA A 178 -1.90 13.74 -3.71
N LEU A 179 -0.94 13.62 -2.80
CA LEU A 179 0.40 13.13 -3.08
C LEU A 179 0.47 11.64 -2.75
N ILE A 180 0.92 10.85 -3.73
CA ILE A 180 1.35 9.45 -3.55
C ILE A 180 2.86 9.38 -3.63
N SER A 181 3.49 8.48 -2.88
CA SER A 181 4.93 8.25 -2.92
C SER A 181 5.28 6.80 -2.61
N GLY A 182 6.34 6.29 -3.22
CA GLY A 182 6.77 4.92 -3.01
C GLY A 182 7.98 4.50 -3.83
N PHE A 183 8.34 3.24 -3.66
CA PHE A 183 9.48 2.59 -4.31
C PHE A 183 9.03 1.57 -5.37
N GLY A 184 7.75 1.60 -5.77
CA GLY A 184 7.17 0.67 -6.71
C GLY A 184 7.61 0.87 -8.15
N LYS A 185 7.07 0.03 -9.04
CA LYS A 185 7.25 0.13 -10.49
C LYS A 185 6.77 1.48 -11.00
N THR A 186 7.30 1.85 -12.14
CA THR A 186 7.08 3.15 -12.76
C THR A 186 6.53 3.05 -14.17
N SER A 187 6.44 1.82 -14.68
CA SER A 187 5.74 1.47 -15.92
C SER A 187 5.47 -0.03 -15.97
N ASP A 188 4.44 -0.43 -16.72
CA ASP A 188 4.13 -1.84 -16.97
C ASP A 188 5.22 -2.52 -17.79
N ALA A 189 5.88 -1.79 -18.68
CA ALA A 189 7.02 -2.28 -19.46
C ALA A 189 8.29 -2.49 -18.61
N GLN A 190 8.29 -2.02 -17.37
CA GLN A 190 9.41 -2.18 -16.47
C GLN A 190 9.49 -3.61 -15.97
N MET A 191 10.28 -4.41 -16.67
CA MET A 191 10.50 -5.81 -16.33
C MET A 191 11.54 -6.03 -15.21
N THR A 192 12.25 -4.99 -14.78
CA THR A 192 13.31 -5.07 -13.76
C THR A 192 13.40 -3.81 -12.94
N PHE A 193 13.69 -3.92 -11.62
CA PHE A 193 14.09 -2.80 -10.76
C PHE A 193 15.61 -2.83 -10.60
N PRO A 194 16.30 -1.73 -10.82
CA PRO A 194 17.69 -1.60 -10.39
C PRO A 194 17.75 -1.48 -8.86
N THR A 195 18.85 -1.90 -8.25
CA THR A 195 19.16 -1.69 -6.83
C THR A 195 19.18 -0.21 -6.44
N SER A 196 19.31 0.66 -7.44
CA SER A 196 19.14 2.12 -7.33
C SER A 196 17.68 2.58 -7.41
N THR A 197 16.68 1.68 -7.16
CA THR A 197 15.27 2.07 -7.16
C THR A 197 15.04 3.23 -6.23
N ALA A 198 14.85 4.40 -6.82
CA ALA A 198 14.69 5.64 -6.13
C ALA A 198 13.23 5.85 -5.71
N LEU A 199 13.05 6.56 -4.61
CA LEU A 199 11.75 7.05 -4.18
C LEU A 199 11.16 7.97 -5.25
N HIS A 200 9.90 7.72 -5.60
CA HIS A 200 9.13 8.52 -6.56
C HIS A 200 7.87 9.08 -5.91
N GLN A 201 7.31 10.09 -6.56
CA GLN A 201 6.07 10.73 -6.15
C GLN A 201 5.25 11.18 -7.34
N ALA A 202 3.92 11.22 -7.17
CA ALA A 202 3.00 11.85 -8.12
C ALA A 202 1.87 12.55 -7.37
N THR A 203 1.33 13.60 -8.01
CA THR A 203 0.10 14.24 -7.57
C THR A 203 -1.05 13.75 -8.41
N VAL A 204 -2.10 13.26 -7.75
CA VAL A 204 -3.28 12.64 -8.35
C VAL A 204 -4.54 13.14 -7.66
N PRO A 205 -5.64 13.40 -8.38
CA PRO A 205 -6.89 13.82 -7.75
C PRO A 205 -7.60 12.65 -7.08
N VAL A 206 -8.14 12.90 -5.90
CA VAL A 206 -9.07 11.98 -5.22
C VAL A 206 -10.41 11.98 -5.98
N ILE A 207 -10.96 10.80 -6.23
CA ILE A 207 -12.25 10.63 -6.89
C ILE A 207 -13.28 10.00 -5.94
N SER A 208 -14.58 10.13 -6.27
CA SER A 208 -15.63 9.48 -5.49
C SER A 208 -15.56 7.96 -5.62
N ASN A 209 -15.99 7.25 -4.56
CA ASN A 209 -16.08 5.80 -4.59
C ASN A 209 -17.04 5.29 -5.67
N ALA A 210 -18.07 6.07 -6.02
CA ALA A 210 -18.99 5.74 -7.10
C ALA A 210 -18.30 5.73 -8.47
N VAL A 211 -17.44 6.71 -8.74
CA VAL A 211 -16.62 6.75 -9.97
C VAL A 211 -15.61 5.59 -9.96
N CYS A 212 -14.96 5.37 -8.84
CA CYS A 212 -13.98 4.30 -8.66
C CYS A 212 -14.60 2.91 -8.91
N GLN A 213 -15.81 2.67 -8.40
CA GLN A 213 -16.55 1.41 -8.54
C GLN A 213 -16.71 0.95 -9.99
N ASN A 214 -16.81 1.88 -10.94
CA ASN A 214 -16.98 1.54 -12.37
C ASN A 214 -15.78 0.78 -12.96
N SER A 215 -14.62 0.87 -12.33
CA SER A 215 -13.38 0.22 -12.79
C SER A 215 -13.11 -1.12 -12.09
N PHE A 216 -13.90 -1.49 -11.08
CA PHE A 216 -13.64 -2.70 -10.29
C PHE A 216 -14.88 -3.60 -10.19
N LYS A 217 -14.64 -4.92 -10.30
CA LYS A 217 -15.68 -5.95 -10.11
C LYS A 217 -15.95 -6.28 -8.63
N ILE A 218 -15.13 -5.74 -7.72
CA ILE A 218 -15.27 -5.86 -6.27
C ILE A 218 -15.94 -4.61 -5.73
N THR A 219 -16.59 -4.70 -4.57
CA THR A 219 -17.25 -3.56 -3.94
C THR A 219 -16.23 -2.54 -3.40
N ILE A 220 -16.37 -1.30 -3.83
CA ILE A 220 -15.66 -0.14 -3.29
C ILE A 220 -16.59 0.55 -2.30
N ASP A 221 -16.37 0.32 -1.01
CA ASP A 221 -17.21 0.86 0.07
C ASP A 221 -16.59 2.09 0.77
N SER A 222 -17.17 2.52 1.89
CA SER A 222 -16.72 3.69 2.64
C SER A 222 -15.35 3.53 3.30
N SER A 223 -14.86 2.29 3.45
CA SER A 223 -13.52 2.02 3.98
C SER A 223 -12.40 2.21 2.94
N HIS A 224 -12.77 2.46 1.68
CA HIS A 224 -11.86 2.76 0.59
C HIS A 224 -11.84 4.25 0.24
N ILE A 225 -10.72 4.71 -0.27
CA ILE A 225 -10.55 6.01 -0.94
C ILE A 225 -9.78 5.78 -2.23
N CYS A 226 -10.18 6.43 -3.31
CA CYS A 226 -9.60 6.22 -4.63
C CYS A 226 -8.99 7.49 -5.19
N THR A 227 -8.00 7.30 -6.06
CA THR A 227 -7.47 8.38 -6.89
C THR A 227 -7.67 8.06 -8.36
N ALA A 228 -7.78 9.12 -9.19
CA ALA A 228 -7.85 8.93 -10.62
C ALA A 228 -6.53 8.38 -11.18
N GLY A 229 -6.64 7.54 -12.21
CA GLY A 229 -5.50 7.02 -12.97
C GLY A 229 -5.24 7.75 -14.28
N THR A 230 -5.81 8.94 -14.48
CA THR A 230 -5.75 9.70 -15.73
C THR A 230 -4.31 9.92 -16.21
N GLY A 231 -4.07 9.58 -17.47
CA GLY A 231 -2.73 9.66 -18.06
C GLY A 231 -1.77 8.58 -17.56
N GLY A 232 -2.29 7.46 -17.06
CA GLY A 232 -1.50 6.35 -16.53
C GLY A 232 -0.79 6.70 -15.23
N ARG A 233 -1.27 7.68 -14.46
CA ARG A 233 -0.68 8.09 -13.19
C ARG A 233 -1.32 7.34 -12.03
N GLY A 234 -0.51 6.69 -11.22
CA GLY A 234 -1.04 5.94 -10.08
C GLY A 234 0.03 5.17 -9.33
N THR A 235 -0.42 4.38 -8.37
CA THR A 235 0.42 3.42 -7.66
C THR A 235 0.65 2.19 -8.51
N CYS A 236 1.76 1.51 -8.27
CA CYS A 236 2.12 0.28 -8.98
C CYS A 236 2.68 -0.76 -8.00
N ASP A 237 3.04 -1.93 -8.53
CA ASP A 237 3.66 -3.02 -7.77
C ASP A 237 4.84 -2.51 -6.93
N GLY A 238 4.83 -2.78 -5.64
CA GLY A 238 5.84 -2.32 -4.69
C GLY A 238 5.50 -1.01 -3.95
N ASP A 239 4.43 -0.28 -4.34
CA ASP A 239 3.91 0.87 -3.59
C ASP A 239 2.92 0.47 -2.49
N SER A 240 2.48 -0.79 -2.44
CA SER A 240 1.56 -1.36 -1.44
C SER A 240 1.91 -0.93 -0.02
N GLY A 241 0.93 -0.45 0.74
CA GLY A 241 1.14 0.05 2.10
C GLY A 241 1.65 1.49 2.19
N GLY A 242 2.08 2.08 1.07
CA GLY A 242 2.57 3.46 1.00
C GLY A 242 1.50 4.54 1.24
N PRO A 243 1.92 5.80 1.44
CA PRO A 243 1.04 6.90 1.81
C PRO A 243 0.27 7.52 0.64
N LEU A 244 -1.00 7.85 0.89
CA LEU A 244 -1.77 8.88 0.19
C LEU A 244 -1.95 10.06 1.13
N THR A 245 -1.44 11.24 0.77
CA THR A 245 -1.46 12.42 1.65
C THR A 245 -2.03 13.64 0.96
N VAL A 246 -2.67 14.51 1.73
CA VAL A 246 -3.16 15.83 1.29
C VAL A 246 -2.65 16.92 2.20
N VAL A 247 -2.59 18.16 1.71
CA VAL A 247 -2.48 19.34 2.56
C VAL A 247 -3.90 19.81 2.87
N HIS A 248 -4.27 19.78 4.14
CA HIS A 248 -5.56 20.21 4.63
C HIS A 248 -5.35 21.08 5.88
N ASN A 249 -5.99 22.25 5.96
CA ASN A 249 -5.82 23.20 7.05
C ASN A 249 -4.33 23.49 7.37
N ASN A 250 -3.52 23.74 6.34
CA ASN A 250 -2.07 23.97 6.42
C ASN A 250 -1.26 22.82 7.04
N ARG A 251 -1.84 21.62 7.17
CA ARG A 251 -1.16 20.39 7.62
C ARG A 251 -1.13 19.37 6.49
N ARG A 252 -0.03 18.66 6.34
CA ARG A 252 -0.03 17.44 5.54
C ARG A 252 -0.53 16.29 6.40
N ILE A 253 -1.58 15.62 5.94
CA ILE A 253 -2.22 14.51 6.66
C ILE A 253 -2.27 13.26 5.78
N LEU A 254 -2.20 12.10 6.44
CA LEU A 254 -2.34 10.78 5.82
C LEU A 254 -3.82 10.45 5.67
N ILE A 255 -4.32 10.31 4.45
CA ILE A 255 -5.73 10.00 4.19
C ILE A 255 -5.96 8.60 3.64
N GLY A 256 -4.91 7.93 3.15
CA GLY A 256 -5.01 6.58 2.59
C GLY A 256 -3.71 5.79 2.71
N VAL A 257 -3.86 4.46 2.69
CA VAL A 257 -2.80 3.46 2.63
C VAL A 257 -2.98 2.66 1.35
N VAL A 258 -1.97 2.59 0.48
CA VAL A 258 -2.06 1.87 -0.81
C VAL A 258 -2.47 0.43 -0.58
N SER A 259 -3.57 0.00 -1.20
CA SER A 259 -4.12 -1.35 -1.08
C SER A 259 -4.03 -2.12 -2.39
N PHE A 260 -4.69 -1.67 -3.46
CA PHE A 260 -4.63 -2.34 -4.75
C PHE A 260 -4.84 -1.37 -5.92
N GLY A 261 -4.42 -1.81 -7.09
CA GLY A 261 -4.61 -1.11 -8.35
C GLY A 261 -5.42 -1.93 -9.36
N PRO A 262 -5.53 -1.45 -10.60
CA PRO A 262 -6.20 -2.18 -11.67
C PRO A 262 -5.40 -3.43 -12.05
N GLY A 263 -6.11 -4.54 -12.29
CA GLY A 263 -5.48 -5.81 -12.72
C GLY A 263 -4.93 -5.78 -14.16
N GLU A 264 -5.23 -4.73 -14.92
CA GLU A 264 -4.84 -4.56 -16.33
C GLU A 264 -3.49 -3.84 -16.49
N GLY A 265 -2.81 -3.51 -15.39
CA GLY A 265 -1.55 -2.79 -15.36
C GLY A 265 -1.67 -1.38 -14.77
N CYS A 266 -0.55 -0.86 -14.32
CA CYS A 266 -0.50 0.43 -13.61
C CYS A 266 -0.72 1.62 -14.55
N GLN A 267 -0.47 1.45 -15.86
CA GLN A 267 -0.64 2.48 -16.90
C GLN A 267 -2.01 2.44 -17.58
N ALA A 268 -2.92 1.58 -17.14
CA ALA A 268 -4.25 1.41 -17.72
C ALA A 268 -5.18 2.62 -17.57
N SER A 269 -4.69 3.74 -17.01
CA SER A 269 -5.49 4.95 -16.70
C SER A 269 -6.69 4.67 -15.78
N ALA A 270 -6.68 3.55 -15.06
CA ALA A 270 -7.69 3.18 -14.10
C ALA A 270 -7.34 3.64 -12.68
N PRO A 271 -8.31 3.80 -11.78
CA PRO A 271 -8.09 4.27 -10.43
C PRO A 271 -7.15 3.40 -9.60
N SER A 272 -6.41 4.02 -8.68
CA SER A 272 -5.75 3.32 -7.55
C SER A 272 -6.64 3.36 -6.33
N VAL A 273 -6.68 2.25 -5.57
CA VAL A 273 -7.51 2.09 -4.37
C VAL A 273 -6.64 2.02 -3.12
N PHE A 274 -7.06 2.74 -2.10
CA PHE A 274 -6.38 2.86 -0.81
C PHE A 274 -7.36 2.52 0.31
N THR A 275 -6.86 1.99 1.41
CA THR A 275 -7.60 1.93 2.67
C THR A 275 -7.75 3.34 3.23
N ARG A 276 -9.00 3.78 3.47
CA ARG A 276 -9.33 5.14 3.95
C ARG A 276 -8.97 5.30 5.42
N VAL A 277 -7.95 6.09 5.74
CA VAL A 277 -7.46 6.29 7.11
C VAL A 277 -8.54 6.81 8.06
N THR A 278 -9.41 7.73 7.60
CA THR A 278 -10.48 8.28 8.44
C THR A 278 -11.47 7.22 8.94
N SER A 279 -11.69 6.14 8.18
CA SER A 279 -12.57 5.03 8.59
C SER A 279 -11.97 4.16 9.70
N PHE A 280 -10.66 4.22 9.88
CA PHE A 280 -9.92 3.39 10.85
C PHE A 280 -9.33 4.18 12.02
N LEU A 281 -9.62 5.48 12.16
CA LEU A 281 -9.08 6.29 13.25
C LEU A 281 -9.33 5.73 14.67
N PRO A 282 -10.51 5.17 15.00
CA PRO A 282 -10.70 4.54 16.31
C PRO A 282 -9.72 3.39 16.54
N TRP A 283 -9.56 2.50 15.56
CA TRP A 283 -8.62 1.38 15.64
C TRP A 283 -7.16 1.85 15.65
N ILE A 284 -6.84 2.88 14.85
CA ILE A 284 -5.51 3.47 14.81
C ILE A 284 -5.17 4.05 16.20
N ASN A 285 -6.04 4.86 16.77
CA ASN A 285 -5.80 5.51 18.06
C ASN A 285 -5.67 4.51 19.23
N SER A 286 -6.35 3.36 19.16
CA SER A 286 -6.25 2.33 20.19
C SER A 286 -4.93 1.53 20.14
N ASN A 287 -4.13 1.69 19.06
CA ASN A 287 -2.87 0.96 18.84
C ASN A 287 -1.62 1.88 18.80
N LEU A 288 -1.78 3.20 19.02
CA LEU A 288 -0.66 4.15 19.14
C LEU A 288 0.00 4.04 20.51
#